data_376557d4a1458c0e1a9d6333e85f07e8
#
_entry.id   376557d4a1458c0e1a9d6333e85f07e8
#
_cell.length_a   1.000
_cell.length_b   1.000
_cell.length_c   1.000
_cell.angle_alpha   90.00
_cell.angle_beta   90.00
_cell.angle_gamma   90.00
#
_symmetry.space_group_name_H-M   'P 1'
#
loop_
_entity.id
_entity.type
_entity.pdbx_description
1 polymer ?
#
loop_
_entity_poly.entity_id
_entity_poly.type
_entity_poly.pdbx_seq_one_letter_code
_entity_poly.pdbx_strand_id
1 'polypeptide(L)'
;AASIYMRGIDFINCPTTTLSMIDSSIGGKTAVHLGDTKNIVGAFWQPKLVIVDPDTLATLPRRHYINGLAEAVKASLLADPELFGIFEKGDIDGQINEIIYRSLRFKKNIVEQDETERGMRKALNFGHTIGHGIEAVKGIKGRRTVGLFHGECVALGMLPMIESKALQKRVRAVYR
;
A
#
# COMPACT_ATOMS: atom_id res chain seq x y z
N ALA A 1 17.10 2.22 9.22
CA ALA A 1 18.52 2.55 9.48
C ALA A 1 18.73 4.08 9.53
N ALA A 2 18.47 4.82 8.42
CA ALA A 2 18.77 6.26 8.32
C ALA A 2 18.18 7.11 9.45
N SER A 3 16.97 6.82 9.89
CA SER A 3 16.28 7.58 10.96
C SER A 3 16.92 7.46 12.36
N ILE A 4 17.73 6.43 12.57
CA ILE A 4 18.35 6.15 13.89
C ILE A 4 19.89 6.23 13.86
N TYR A 5 20.49 6.17 12.67
CA TYR A 5 21.95 6.29 12.57
C TYR A 5 22.36 7.74 12.82
N MET A 6 23.32 7.96 13.74
CA MET A 6 23.81 9.28 14.14
C MET A 6 22.68 10.30 14.46
N ARG A 7 21.61 9.87 15.09
CA ARG A 7 20.38 10.65 15.40
C ARG A 7 19.57 11.05 14.18
N GLY A 8 19.79 10.40 13.03
CA GLY A 8 19.12 10.62 11.76
C GLY A 8 20.03 11.25 10.72
N ILE A 9 20.08 10.64 9.55
CA ILE A 9 20.76 11.15 8.38
C ILE A 9 19.77 11.30 7.22
N ASP A 10 20.08 12.20 6.31
CA ASP A 10 19.32 12.34 5.06
C ASP A 10 19.46 11.10 4.20
N PHE A 11 18.38 10.77 3.48
CA PHE A 11 18.39 9.65 2.53
C PHE A 11 17.52 9.93 1.30
N ILE A 12 17.85 9.25 0.21
CA ILE A 12 17.07 9.18 -1.01
C ILE A 12 16.43 7.79 -1.07
N ASN A 13 15.15 7.74 -1.40
CA ASN A 13 14.42 6.48 -1.53
C ASN A 13 14.23 6.14 -3.00
N CYS A 14 14.69 4.96 -3.42
CA CYS A 14 14.50 4.43 -4.78
C CYS A 14 13.65 3.15 -4.68
N PRO A 15 12.32 3.24 -4.69
CA PRO A 15 11.45 2.08 -4.61
C PRO A 15 11.55 1.23 -5.89
N THR A 16 11.60 -0.09 -5.72
CA THR A 16 11.72 -1.07 -6.82
C THR A 16 10.61 -2.11 -6.82
N THR A 17 9.58 -1.94 -5.99
CA THR A 17 8.40 -2.79 -5.98
C THR A 17 7.15 -1.94 -6.14
N THR A 18 6.09 -2.50 -6.70
CA THR A 18 4.81 -1.81 -6.88
C THR A 18 4.29 -1.26 -5.56
N LEU A 19 4.36 -2.04 -4.47
CA LEU A 19 3.95 -1.62 -3.14
C LEU A 19 4.74 -0.39 -2.65
N SER A 20 6.05 -0.38 -2.87
CA SER A 20 6.88 0.76 -2.47
C SER A 20 6.61 1.99 -3.32
N MET A 21 6.45 1.83 -4.64
CA MET A 21 6.18 2.93 -5.56
C MET A 21 4.84 3.60 -5.27
N ILE A 22 3.81 2.80 -4.99
CA ILE A 22 2.44 3.27 -4.77
C ILE A 22 2.23 3.85 -3.36
N ASP A 23 2.90 3.26 -2.36
CA ASP A 23 2.58 3.57 -0.96
C ASP A 23 3.81 3.82 -0.09
N SER A 24 4.65 2.83 0.20
CA SER A 24 5.55 2.90 1.35
C SER A 24 6.77 3.81 1.19
N SER A 25 7.09 4.29 -0.02
CA SER A 25 8.23 5.19 -0.26
C SER A 25 8.03 6.60 0.26
N ILE A 26 6.80 7.04 0.48
CA ILE A 26 6.45 8.36 1.00
C ILE A 26 5.66 8.26 2.29
N GLY A 27 5.73 9.35 3.09
CA GLY A 27 4.99 9.46 4.35
C GLY A 27 5.83 9.19 5.58
N GLY A 28 7.12 8.93 5.44
CA GLY A 28 8.10 8.95 6.52
C GLY A 28 7.94 7.89 7.61
N LYS A 29 7.00 6.96 7.49
CA LYS A 29 6.85 5.85 8.44
C LYS A 29 8.02 4.88 8.29
N THR A 30 9.04 5.02 9.13
CA THR A 30 10.20 4.12 9.15
C THR A 30 10.18 3.29 10.43
N ALA A 31 10.25 1.97 10.30
CA ALA A 31 10.25 1.10 11.45
C ALA A 31 10.96 -0.23 11.16
N VAL A 32 11.32 -0.92 12.24
CA VAL A 32 11.83 -2.30 12.22
C VAL A 32 11.02 -3.17 13.17
N HIS A 33 11.04 -4.46 12.91
CA HIS A 33 10.44 -5.44 13.81
C HIS A 33 11.36 -5.67 15.00
N LEU A 34 10.78 -5.93 16.15
CA LEU A 34 11.51 -6.36 17.35
C LEU A 34 10.85 -7.63 17.88
N GLY A 35 11.59 -8.75 17.85
CA GLY A 35 11.02 -10.06 18.12
C GLY A 35 9.84 -10.38 17.18
N ASP A 36 8.72 -10.79 17.74
CA ASP A 36 7.50 -11.11 16.98
C ASP A 36 6.61 -9.90 16.70
N THR A 37 7.00 -8.70 17.18
CA THR A 37 6.17 -7.50 17.04
C THR A 37 6.63 -6.68 15.81
N LYS A 38 5.71 -6.50 14.88
CA LYS A 38 5.97 -5.71 13.66
C LYS A 38 6.00 -4.21 13.95
N ASN A 39 6.95 -3.50 13.32
CA ASN A 39 7.02 -2.04 13.25
C ASN A 39 6.99 -1.31 14.61
N ILE A 40 7.53 -1.94 15.68
CA ILE A 40 7.46 -1.40 17.04
C ILE A 40 8.53 -0.34 17.32
N VAL A 41 9.67 -0.42 16.66
CA VAL A 41 10.75 0.55 16.81
C VAL A 41 10.88 1.35 15.52
N GLY A 42 10.52 2.61 15.58
CA GLY A 42 10.55 3.48 14.41
C GLY A 42 10.38 4.95 14.71
N ALA A 43 10.42 5.75 13.65
CA ALA A 43 10.25 7.19 13.70
C ALA A 43 9.58 7.67 12.40
N PHE A 44 8.97 8.85 12.46
CA PHE A 44 8.62 9.59 11.26
C PHE A 44 9.90 10.27 10.74
N TRP A 45 10.41 9.80 9.59
CA TRP A 45 11.63 10.31 8.99
C TRP A 45 11.47 10.39 7.47
N GLN A 46 11.30 11.59 6.93
CA GLN A 46 11.02 11.78 5.52
C GLN A 46 12.28 11.62 4.66
N PRO A 47 12.19 10.97 3.50
CA PRO A 47 13.26 11.02 2.51
C PRO A 47 13.40 12.44 1.95
N LYS A 48 14.61 12.85 1.60
CA LYS A 48 14.84 14.13 0.89
C LYS A 48 14.36 14.09 -0.55
N LEU A 49 14.39 12.91 -1.15
CA LEU A 49 13.95 12.67 -2.52
C LEU A 49 13.44 11.24 -2.64
N VAL A 50 12.43 11.05 -3.45
CA VAL A 50 11.95 9.73 -3.88
C VAL A 50 12.08 9.66 -5.39
N ILE A 51 12.87 8.71 -5.90
CA ILE A 51 13.05 8.48 -7.33
C ILE A 51 12.26 7.23 -7.70
N VAL A 52 11.20 7.40 -8.48
CA VAL A 52 10.34 6.29 -8.92
C VAL A 52 10.61 6.02 -10.39
N ASP A 53 11.16 4.85 -10.66
CA ASP A 53 11.43 4.36 -12.01
C ASP A 53 10.61 3.06 -12.24
N PRO A 54 9.46 3.15 -12.94
CA PRO A 54 8.60 2.00 -13.20
C PRO A 54 9.25 0.89 -14.02
N ASP A 55 10.30 1.16 -14.79
CA ASP A 55 11.00 0.16 -15.59
C ASP A 55 11.65 -0.92 -14.69
N THR A 56 11.96 -0.58 -13.44
CA THR A 56 12.47 -1.56 -12.46
C THR A 56 11.45 -2.65 -12.12
N LEU A 57 10.15 -2.46 -12.43
CA LEU A 57 9.13 -3.48 -12.24
C LEU A 57 9.23 -4.64 -13.22
N ALA A 58 9.98 -4.51 -14.33
CA ALA A 58 10.14 -5.55 -15.34
C ALA A 58 10.70 -6.87 -14.77
N THR A 59 11.49 -6.80 -13.71
CA THR A 59 12.07 -7.97 -13.02
C THR A 59 11.31 -8.40 -11.77
N LEU A 60 10.25 -7.67 -11.40
CA LEU A 60 9.48 -7.96 -10.20
C LEU A 60 8.58 -9.19 -10.43
N PRO A 61 8.63 -10.23 -9.58
CA PRO A 61 7.73 -11.37 -9.70
C PRO A 61 6.25 -10.94 -9.68
N ARG A 62 5.43 -11.52 -10.56
CA ARG A 62 4.03 -11.08 -10.78
C ARG A 62 3.20 -11.00 -9.50
N ARG A 63 3.38 -11.91 -8.56
CA ARG A 63 2.65 -11.87 -7.28
C ARG A 63 3.01 -10.63 -6.45
N HIS A 64 4.28 -10.21 -6.42
CA HIS A 64 4.70 -8.98 -5.75
C HIS A 64 4.17 -7.74 -6.46
N TYR A 65 4.13 -7.77 -7.79
CA TYR A 65 3.53 -6.72 -8.60
C TYR A 65 2.06 -6.52 -8.25
N ILE A 66 1.26 -7.59 -8.29
CA ILE A 66 -0.17 -7.56 -7.94
C ILE A 66 -0.40 -7.18 -6.48
N ASN A 67 0.44 -7.67 -5.57
CA ASN A 67 0.35 -7.33 -4.15
C ASN A 67 0.38 -5.82 -3.90
N GLY A 68 1.23 -5.08 -4.60
CA GLY A 68 1.30 -3.63 -4.47
C GLY A 68 0.07 -2.90 -4.99
N LEU A 69 -0.61 -3.45 -6.01
CA LEU A 69 -1.80 -2.83 -6.61
C LEU A 69 -2.99 -2.73 -5.64
N ALA A 70 -3.04 -3.55 -4.60
CA ALA A 70 -4.07 -3.45 -3.56
C ALA A 70 -4.11 -2.06 -2.90
N GLU A 71 -2.94 -1.42 -2.72
CA GLU A 71 -2.85 -0.06 -2.19
C GLU A 71 -3.36 0.99 -3.18
N ALA A 72 -3.17 0.78 -4.48
CA ALA A 72 -3.75 1.65 -5.49
C ALA A 72 -5.28 1.49 -5.58
N VAL A 73 -5.81 0.27 -5.45
CA VAL A 73 -7.25 0.06 -5.32
C VAL A 73 -7.79 0.76 -4.07
N LYS A 74 -7.08 0.69 -2.95
CA LYS A 74 -7.46 1.44 -1.73
C LYS A 74 -7.51 2.95 -2.00
N ALA A 75 -6.50 3.52 -2.63
CA ALA A 75 -6.45 4.94 -2.97
C ALA A 75 -7.62 5.34 -3.88
N SER A 76 -7.94 4.51 -4.86
CA SER A 76 -9.04 4.73 -5.80
C SER A 76 -10.41 4.73 -5.09
N LEU A 77 -10.62 3.82 -4.16
CA LEU A 77 -11.87 3.73 -3.39
C LEU A 77 -12.05 4.90 -2.42
N LEU A 78 -10.95 5.46 -1.91
CA LEU A 78 -11.00 6.58 -0.98
C LEU A 78 -11.24 7.93 -1.66
N ALA A 79 -10.68 8.16 -2.86
CA ALA A 79 -10.70 9.50 -3.43
C ALA A 79 -10.58 9.62 -4.95
N ASP A 80 -10.36 8.55 -5.71
CA ASP A 80 -10.12 8.65 -7.16
C ASP A 80 -10.94 7.63 -7.97
N PRO A 81 -12.21 7.97 -8.30
CA PRO A 81 -13.06 7.10 -9.13
C PRO A 81 -12.51 6.83 -10.53
N GLU A 82 -11.71 7.74 -11.10
CA GLU A 82 -11.08 7.52 -12.42
C GLU A 82 -10.00 6.45 -12.32
N LEU A 83 -9.19 6.47 -11.25
CA LEU A 83 -8.22 5.42 -10.97
C LEU A 83 -8.94 4.07 -10.79
N PHE A 84 -10.09 4.04 -10.11
CA PHE A 84 -10.87 2.82 -10.00
C PHE A 84 -11.35 2.31 -11.37
N GLY A 85 -11.74 3.22 -12.26
CA GLY A 85 -12.11 2.90 -13.64
C GLY A 85 -10.99 2.24 -14.46
N ILE A 86 -9.71 2.53 -14.17
CA ILE A 86 -8.57 1.84 -14.80
C ILE A 86 -8.58 0.35 -14.40
N PHE A 87 -8.78 0.07 -13.12
CA PHE A 87 -8.86 -1.30 -12.62
C PHE A 87 -10.04 -2.07 -13.21
N GLU A 88 -11.19 -1.43 -13.36
CA GLU A 88 -12.37 -2.07 -13.97
C GLU A 88 -12.19 -2.41 -15.46
N LYS A 89 -11.41 -1.60 -16.19
CA LYS A 89 -11.09 -1.87 -17.61
C LYS A 89 -10.07 -3.00 -17.79
N GLY A 90 -9.27 -3.28 -16.77
CA GLY A 90 -8.31 -4.39 -16.75
C GLY A 90 -6.98 -4.15 -17.48
N ASP A 91 -6.74 -2.96 -18.04
CA ASP A 91 -5.46 -2.60 -18.69
C ASP A 91 -4.44 -2.08 -17.66
N ILE A 92 -4.10 -2.93 -16.69
CA ILE A 92 -3.24 -2.54 -15.57
C ILE A 92 -1.80 -2.31 -16.03
N ASP A 93 -1.27 -3.20 -16.83
CA ASP A 93 0.13 -3.15 -17.25
C ASP A 93 0.38 -1.96 -18.20
N GLY A 94 -0.56 -1.66 -19.11
CA GLY A 94 -0.50 -0.48 -19.97
C GLY A 94 -0.69 0.86 -19.23
N GLN A 95 -1.31 0.84 -18.05
CA GLN A 95 -1.62 2.02 -17.26
C GLN A 95 -0.78 2.13 -15.97
N ILE A 96 0.26 1.32 -15.81
CA ILE A 96 1.00 1.26 -14.53
C ILE A 96 1.58 2.61 -14.11
N ASN A 97 2.08 3.40 -15.04
CA ASN A 97 2.64 4.72 -14.75
C ASN A 97 1.57 5.68 -14.19
N GLU A 98 0.38 5.67 -14.78
CA GLU A 98 -0.75 6.48 -14.32
C GLU A 98 -1.25 5.99 -12.96
N ILE A 99 -1.32 4.69 -12.74
CA ILE A 99 -1.70 4.09 -11.43
C ILE A 99 -0.73 4.55 -10.34
N ILE A 100 0.58 4.46 -10.58
CA ILE A 100 1.61 4.90 -9.63
C ILE A 100 1.48 6.40 -9.37
N TYR A 101 1.41 7.21 -10.42
CA TYR A 101 1.33 8.67 -10.30
C TYR A 101 0.11 9.11 -9.48
N ARG A 102 -1.09 8.61 -9.80
CA ARG A 102 -2.32 8.97 -9.09
C ARG A 102 -2.28 8.54 -7.63
N SER A 103 -1.78 7.33 -7.36
CA SER A 103 -1.65 6.82 -6.00
C SER A 103 -0.69 7.65 -5.15
N LEU A 104 0.47 8.00 -5.71
CA LEU A 104 1.45 8.86 -5.05
C LEU A 104 0.90 10.26 -4.80
N ARG A 105 0.25 10.86 -5.79
CA ARG A 105 -0.37 12.18 -5.67
C ARG A 105 -1.43 12.21 -4.56
N PHE A 106 -2.29 11.20 -4.52
CA PHE A 106 -3.29 11.05 -3.46
C PHE A 106 -2.63 10.96 -2.08
N LYS A 107 -1.67 10.05 -1.93
CA LYS A 107 -0.98 9.86 -0.66
C LYS A 107 -0.19 11.10 -0.22
N LYS A 108 0.52 11.75 -1.15
CA LYS A 108 1.24 12.99 -0.90
C LYS A 108 0.31 14.05 -0.31
N ASN A 109 -0.84 14.29 -0.94
CA ASN A 109 -1.79 15.29 -0.48
C ASN A 109 -2.27 15.02 0.97
N ILE A 110 -2.48 13.77 1.34
CA ILE A 110 -2.88 13.40 2.71
C ILE A 110 -1.73 13.58 3.69
N VAL A 111 -0.52 13.16 3.31
CA VAL A 111 0.67 13.24 4.18
C VAL A 111 1.05 14.69 4.47
N GLU A 112 0.96 15.58 3.48
CA GLU A 112 1.25 17.00 3.65
C GLU A 112 0.28 17.69 4.62
N GLN A 113 -0.95 17.19 4.74
CA GLN A 113 -1.96 17.73 5.66
C GLN A 113 -1.91 17.09 7.05
N ASP A 114 -1.41 15.88 7.15
CA ASP A 114 -1.35 15.11 8.42
C ASP A 114 -0.12 14.19 8.45
N GLU A 115 1.05 14.77 8.65
CA GLU A 115 2.32 14.05 8.59
C GLU A 115 2.39 12.91 9.62
N THR A 116 1.90 13.14 10.83
CA THR A 116 2.03 12.20 11.96
C THR A 116 0.82 11.31 12.21
N GLU A 117 -0.17 11.31 11.29
CA GLU A 117 -1.35 10.43 11.33
C GLU A 117 -2.23 10.61 12.57
N ARG A 118 -2.47 11.86 12.93
CA ARG A 118 -3.37 12.20 14.05
C ARG A 118 -4.82 12.41 13.62
N GLY A 119 -5.04 12.73 12.35
CA GLY A 119 -6.33 13.09 11.76
C GLY A 119 -6.67 12.26 10.51
N MET A 120 -6.80 12.98 9.38
CA MET A 120 -7.32 12.42 8.12
C MET A 120 -6.45 11.31 7.52
N ARG A 121 -5.15 11.29 7.80
CA ARG A 121 -4.25 10.23 7.32
C ARG A 121 -4.65 8.83 7.84
N LYS A 122 -5.42 8.75 8.91
CA LYS A 122 -6.00 7.49 9.40
C LYS A 122 -6.88 6.79 8.36
N ALA A 123 -7.46 7.53 7.40
CA ALA A 123 -8.23 6.96 6.29
C ALA A 123 -7.38 5.99 5.44
N LEU A 124 -6.05 6.19 5.37
CA LEU A 124 -5.15 5.27 4.68
C LEU A 124 -5.09 3.87 5.31
N ASN A 125 -5.62 3.71 6.54
CA ASN A 125 -5.75 2.40 7.20
C ASN A 125 -7.03 1.64 6.78
N PHE A 126 -7.76 2.12 5.78
CA PHE A 126 -8.90 1.41 5.21
C PHE A 126 -8.48 -0.01 4.78
N GLY A 127 -9.18 -1.02 5.27
CA GLY A 127 -8.83 -2.43 5.08
C GLY A 127 -7.73 -2.98 6.00
N HIS A 128 -6.91 -2.12 6.63
CA HIS A 128 -5.72 -2.56 7.38
C HIS A 128 -6.07 -3.24 8.71
N THR A 129 -7.08 -2.78 9.43
CA THR A 129 -7.44 -3.39 10.73
C THR A 129 -7.76 -4.87 10.57
N ILE A 130 -8.59 -5.20 9.59
CA ILE A 130 -8.95 -6.59 9.27
C ILE A 130 -7.78 -7.29 8.57
N GLY A 131 -7.13 -6.59 7.63
CA GLY A 131 -5.98 -7.12 6.87
C GLY A 131 -4.84 -7.55 7.78
N HIS A 132 -4.44 -6.73 8.76
CA HIS A 132 -3.42 -7.11 9.74
C HIS A 132 -3.86 -8.27 10.63
N GLY A 133 -5.15 -8.36 10.97
CA GLY A 133 -5.70 -9.54 11.65
C GLY A 133 -5.50 -10.81 10.82
N ILE A 134 -5.81 -10.77 9.53
CA ILE A 134 -5.60 -11.89 8.59
C ILE A 134 -4.10 -12.22 8.48
N GLU A 135 -3.24 -11.21 8.34
CA GLU A 135 -1.79 -11.37 8.22
C GLU A 135 -1.16 -11.99 9.48
N ALA A 136 -1.71 -11.66 10.67
CA ALA A 136 -1.21 -12.16 11.96
C ALA A 136 -1.59 -13.62 12.23
N VAL A 137 -2.62 -14.17 11.58
CA VAL A 137 -3.06 -15.54 11.80
C VAL A 137 -2.09 -16.51 11.16
N LYS A 138 -1.15 -17.02 11.98
CA LYS A 138 -0.24 -18.12 11.58
C LYS A 138 -1.05 -19.41 11.52
N GLY A 139 -1.22 -19.95 10.31
CA GLY A 139 -1.75 -21.31 10.16
C GLY A 139 -3.28 -21.43 10.06
N ILE A 140 -3.96 -20.48 9.43
CA ILE A 140 -5.29 -20.78 8.89
C ILE A 140 -5.17 -22.04 8.01
N LYS A 141 -5.72 -23.15 8.50
CA LYS A 141 -5.68 -24.42 7.79
C LYS A 141 -6.49 -24.33 6.50
N GLY A 142 -5.80 -24.16 5.39
CA GLY A 142 -6.37 -24.14 4.06
C GLY A 142 -5.31 -23.87 3.02
N ARG A 143 -5.35 -24.56 1.88
CA ARG A 143 -4.33 -24.49 0.82
C ARG A 143 -4.09 -23.09 0.23
N ARG A 144 -4.89 -22.08 0.57
CA ARG A 144 -4.84 -20.73 -0.03
C ARG A 144 -4.48 -19.61 0.95
N THR A 145 -4.32 -19.89 2.25
CA THR A 145 -4.14 -18.85 3.27
C THR A 145 -2.74 -18.80 3.87
N VAL A 146 -1.92 -19.81 3.66
CA VAL A 146 -0.54 -19.81 4.15
C VAL A 146 0.30 -18.88 3.30
N GLY A 147 0.86 -17.83 3.92
CA GLY A 147 1.77 -16.90 3.26
C GLY A 147 1.08 -15.89 2.35
N LEU A 148 -0.08 -15.36 2.74
CA LEU A 148 -0.65 -14.19 2.10
C LEU A 148 0.26 -12.97 2.29
N PHE A 149 0.43 -12.20 1.23
CA PHE A 149 1.17 -10.96 1.28
C PHE A 149 0.31 -9.82 1.85
N HIS A 150 0.97 -8.76 2.30
CA HIS A 150 0.33 -7.61 2.92
C HIS A 150 -0.84 -7.05 2.09
N GLY A 151 -0.63 -6.76 0.82
CA GLY A 151 -1.70 -6.21 -0.05
C GLY A 151 -2.84 -7.20 -0.28
N GLU A 152 -2.56 -8.51 -0.35
CA GLU A 152 -3.60 -9.55 -0.43
C GLU A 152 -4.48 -9.51 0.83
N CYS A 153 -3.87 -9.33 2.01
CA CYS A 153 -4.59 -9.20 3.28
C CYS A 153 -5.41 -7.90 3.34
N VAL A 154 -4.84 -6.78 2.90
CA VAL A 154 -5.53 -5.48 2.84
C VAL A 154 -6.70 -5.53 1.88
N ALA A 155 -6.54 -6.12 0.69
CA ALA A 155 -7.61 -6.30 -0.28
C ALA A 155 -8.79 -7.08 0.32
N LEU A 156 -8.52 -8.19 1.00
CA LEU A 156 -9.55 -8.94 1.73
C LEU A 156 -10.18 -8.12 2.85
N GLY A 157 -9.38 -7.35 3.58
CA GLY A 157 -9.83 -6.51 4.69
C GLY A 157 -10.71 -5.33 4.26
N MET A 158 -10.57 -4.82 3.04
CA MET A 158 -11.42 -3.75 2.52
C MET A 158 -12.86 -4.20 2.25
N LEU A 159 -13.06 -5.44 1.79
CA LEU A 159 -14.37 -5.93 1.36
C LEU A 159 -15.48 -5.79 2.43
N PRO A 160 -15.30 -6.22 3.69
CA PRO A 160 -16.33 -6.09 4.72
C PRO A 160 -16.57 -4.64 5.16
N MET A 161 -15.64 -3.71 4.86
CA MET A 161 -15.77 -2.29 5.20
C MET A 161 -16.56 -1.49 4.16
N ILE A 162 -16.86 -2.08 3.00
CA ILE A 162 -17.65 -1.44 1.94
C ILE A 162 -19.14 -1.71 2.21
N GLU A 163 -19.89 -0.68 2.59
CA GLU A 163 -21.33 -0.80 2.88
C GLU A 163 -22.16 -1.04 1.62
N SER A 164 -21.83 -0.38 0.51
CA SER A 164 -22.54 -0.50 -0.75
C SER A 164 -22.32 -1.89 -1.39
N LYS A 165 -23.37 -2.70 -1.45
CA LYS A 165 -23.37 -4.02 -2.13
C LYS A 165 -22.96 -3.92 -3.59
N ALA A 166 -23.38 -2.85 -4.30
CA ALA A 166 -23.03 -2.61 -5.69
C ALA A 166 -21.51 -2.36 -5.83
N LEU A 167 -20.94 -1.50 -4.99
CA LEU A 167 -19.50 -1.22 -4.97
C LEU A 167 -18.71 -2.47 -4.57
N GLN A 168 -19.17 -3.19 -3.55
CA GLN A 168 -18.52 -4.43 -3.11
C GLN A 168 -18.44 -5.47 -4.25
N LYS A 169 -19.51 -5.57 -5.07
CA LYS A 169 -19.52 -6.45 -6.25
C LYS A 169 -18.49 -6.03 -7.29
N ARG A 170 -18.37 -4.72 -7.56
CA ARG A 170 -17.37 -4.16 -8.50
C ARG A 170 -15.95 -4.43 -8.02
N VAL A 171 -15.65 -4.16 -6.74
CA VAL A 171 -14.33 -4.42 -6.14
C VAL A 171 -13.98 -5.91 -6.22
N ARG A 172 -14.93 -6.80 -5.94
CA ARG A 172 -14.71 -8.24 -6.10
C ARG A 172 -14.41 -8.65 -7.55
N ALA A 173 -14.95 -7.93 -8.53
CA ALA A 173 -14.64 -8.20 -9.95
C ALA A 173 -13.20 -7.79 -10.29
N VAL A 174 -12.71 -6.67 -9.74
CA VAL A 174 -11.32 -6.21 -9.89
C VAL A 174 -10.32 -7.19 -9.28
N TYR A 175 -10.68 -7.92 -8.22
CA TYR A 175 -9.79 -8.88 -7.54
C TYR A 175 -9.70 -10.26 -8.23
N ARG A 176 -10.40 -10.48 -9.34
CA ARG A 176 -10.39 -11.75 -10.12
C ARG A 176 -9.38 -11.71 -11.24
#